data_7fdaff591b9d9633f29ba5072c63fe54
#
_entry.id   7fdaff591b9d9633f29ba5072c63fe54
#
_cell.length_a   1.000
_cell.length_b   1.000
_cell.length_c   1.000
_cell.angle_alpha   90.00
_cell.angle_beta   90.00
_cell.angle_gamma   90.00
#
_symmetry.space_group_name_H-M   'P 1'
#
loop_
_entity.id
_entity.type
_entity.pdbx_description
1 polymer ?
#
loop_
_entity_poly.entity_id
_entity_poly.type
_entity_poly.pdbx_seq_one_letter_code
_entity_poly.pdbx_strand_id
1 'polypeptide(L)'
;MIAQSTSNKNKTQSRTSGYAPVNGLNMYYEIYGSGMPLVLIHGGGSTIQTTFGNVLHGLAKTQQVIAVEMQAHGHTADIDRPLSFEQDADDIAALLRYLHIDKANIFGFSNGASTTLQFAIRHPEITNRIIVASTFYKKTGAHSWLWEMMSNSTFESMPHPLIDAFLEINPSRDALHKMYERDVARMQSFKDIQDEQIQAIKAPALIISGDMDVATIEHTCEMHRFISNSRLAIIPGGHGEYIGEITTPQNSTLIAATVSIINGFLNTTEVK
;
A
#
# COMPACT_ATOMS: atom_id res chain seq x y z
N MET A 1 -35.49 -8.89 39.97
CA MET A 1 -34.58 -8.02 39.26
C MET A 1 -34.03 -8.81 38.07
N ILE A 2 -34.55 -8.53 36.89
CA ILE A 2 -34.16 -9.22 35.64
C ILE A 2 -33.05 -8.38 35.01
N ALA A 3 -31.84 -8.95 34.91
CA ALA A 3 -30.70 -8.31 34.25
C ALA A 3 -30.96 -8.33 32.73
N GLN A 4 -31.10 -7.15 32.13
CA GLN A 4 -31.09 -6.98 30.67
C GLN A 4 -29.67 -7.17 30.15
N SER A 5 -29.46 -8.25 29.44
CA SER A 5 -28.27 -8.49 28.63
C SER A 5 -28.30 -7.53 27.42
N THR A 6 -27.47 -6.50 27.45
CA THR A 6 -27.22 -5.65 26.29
C THR A 6 -26.31 -6.40 25.31
N SER A 7 -26.92 -7.01 24.32
CA SER A 7 -26.23 -7.55 23.15
C SER A 7 -25.57 -6.41 22.37
N ASN A 8 -24.26 -6.29 22.49
CA ASN A 8 -23.44 -5.44 21.66
C ASN A 8 -23.38 -6.05 20.26
N LYS A 9 -24.32 -5.67 19.39
CA LYS A 9 -24.25 -5.99 17.97
C LYS A 9 -23.07 -5.21 17.39
N ASN A 10 -21.95 -5.89 17.18
CA ASN A 10 -20.90 -5.40 16.28
C ASN A 10 -21.58 -5.05 14.96
N LYS A 11 -21.74 -3.74 14.68
CA LYS A 11 -22.08 -3.26 13.34
C LYS A 11 -20.92 -3.67 12.44
N THR A 12 -21.07 -4.74 11.68
CA THR A 12 -20.21 -5.04 10.54
C THR A 12 -20.23 -3.79 9.66
N GLN A 13 -19.08 -3.12 9.52
CA GLN A 13 -18.95 -1.99 8.61
C GLN A 13 -19.37 -2.49 7.21
N SER A 14 -20.31 -1.80 6.56
CA SER A 14 -20.77 -2.16 5.23
C SER A 14 -19.59 -2.12 4.26
N ARG A 15 -19.31 -3.27 3.65
CA ARG A 15 -18.35 -3.41 2.56
C ARG A 15 -19.11 -3.33 1.24
N THR A 16 -18.64 -2.50 0.32
CA THR A 16 -19.01 -2.60 -1.09
C THR A 16 -17.78 -2.94 -1.91
N SER A 17 -17.94 -3.71 -2.97
CA SER A 17 -16.86 -4.04 -3.89
C SER A 17 -17.34 -3.95 -5.32
N GLY A 18 -16.41 -3.75 -6.23
CA GLY A 18 -16.72 -3.63 -7.65
C GLY A 18 -15.48 -3.64 -8.51
N TYR A 19 -15.69 -3.44 -9.80
CA TYR A 19 -14.65 -3.31 -10.80
C TYR A 19 -14.80 -1.97 -11.51
N ALA A 20 -13.67 -1.31 -11.76
CA ALA A 20 -13.60 -0.06 -12.51
C ALA A 20 -12.82 -0.24 -13.81
N PRO A 21 -13.35 0.20 -14.97
CA PRO A 21 -12.61 0.21 -16.21
C PRO A 21 -11.63 1.40 -16.21
N VAL A 22 -10.35 1.13 -15.94
CA VAL A 22 -9.30 2.14 -15.82
C VAL A 22 -8.16 1.83 -16.79
N ASN A 23 -7.90 2.68 -17.76
CA ASN A 23 -6.78 2.57 -18.71
C ASN A 23 -6.63 1.17 -19.35
N GLY A 24 -7.74 0.53 -19.72
CA GLY A 24 -7.78 -0.82 -20.29
C GLY A 24 -7.77 -1.97 -19.28
N LEU A 25 -7.61 -1.67 -17.98
CA LEU A 25 -7.67 -2.60 -16.89
C LEU A 25 -9.09 -2.62 -16.29
N ASN A 26 -9.56 -3.77 -15.85
CA ASN A 26 -10.76 -3.90 -15.01
C ASN A 26 -10.34 -4.06 -13.55
N MET A 27 -10.06 -2.94 -12.89
CA MET A 27 -9.46 -2.89 -11.54
C MET A 27 -10.49 -3.21 -10.46
N TYR A 28 -10.20 -4.21 -9.64
CA TYR A 28 -11.00 -4.53 -8.47
C TYR A 28 -10.73 -3.55 -7.33
N TYR A 29 -11.80 -3.17 -6.64
CA TYR A 29 -11.73 -2.33 -5.45
C TYR A 29 -12.77 -2.72 -4.40
N GLU A 30 -12.48 -2.37 -3.15
CA GLU A 30 -13.37 -2.51 -2.01
C GLU A 30 -13.48 -1.17 -1.29
N ILE A 31 -14.70 -0.81 -0.83
CA ILE A 31 -14.93 0.42 -0.06
C ILE A 31 -15.46 0.07 1.32
N TYR A 32 -14.87 0.68 2.35
CA TYR A 32 -15.23 0.52 3.75
C TYR A 32 -15.33 1.86 4.46
N GLY A 33 -16.24 1.97 5.42
CA GLY A 33 -16.37 3.17 6.24
C GLY A 33 -16.91 4.38 5.47
N SER A 34 -16.63 5.56 6.00
CA SER A 34 -17.04 6.85 5.42
C SER A 34 -16.12 7.94 5.93
N GLY A 35 -16.11 9.10 5.26
CA GLY A 35 -15.26 10.24 5.59
C GLY A 35 -14.36 10.64 4.44
N MET A 36 -13.15 11.16 4.74
CA MET A 36 -12.17 11.50 3.72
C MET A 36 -11.68 10.24 3.00
N PRO A 37 -11.69 10.19 1.66
CA PRO A 37 -11.20 9.04 0.92
C PRO A 37 -9.73 8.72 1.24
N LEU A 38 -9.45 7.43 1.50
CA LEU A 38 -8.12 6.87 1.72
C LEU A 38 -7.93 5.66 0.82
N VAL A 39 -7.12 5.79 -0.22
CA VAL A 39 -6.74 4.66 -1.08
C VAL A 39 -5.67 3.83 -0.41
N LEU A 40 -5.83 2.50 -0.38
CA LEU A 40 -4.82 1.54 0.09
C LEU A 40 -4.26 0.77 -1.09
N ILE A 41 -2.92 0.80 -1.27
CA ILE A 41 -2.19 0.16 -2.35
C ILE A 41 -1.24 -0.89 -1.76
N HIS A 42 -1.51 -2.17 -2.03
CA HIS A 42 -0.78 -3.31 -1.46
C HIS A 42 0.66 -3.45 -1.99
N GLY A 43 1.45 -4.31 -1.35
CA GLY A 43 2.80 -4.67 -1.75
C GLY A 43 2.85 -5.64 -2.96
N GLY A 44 4.04 -5.93 -3.44
CA GLY A 44 4.25 -6.93 -4.50
C GLY A 44 3.84 -8.33 -4.04
N GLY A 45 3.31 -9.14 -4.97
CA GLY A 45 2.84 -10.50 -4.67
C GLY A 45 1.63 -10.59 -3.75
N SER A 46 1.05 -9.45 -3.36
CA SER A 46 0.07 -9.33 -2.28
C SER A 46 -1.35 -9.07 -2.83
N THR A 47 -2.31 -9.08 -1.91
CA THR A 47 -3.70 -8.67 -2.12
C THR A 47 -4.08 -7.62 -1.08
N ILE A 48 -5.31 -7.11 -1.16
CA ILE A 48 -5.86 -6.20 -0.12
C ILE A 48 -5.71 -6.83 1.27
N GLN A 49 -6.12 -8.08 1.42
CA GLN A 49 -6.20 -8.74 2.72
C GLN A 49 -4.82 -9.11 3.27
N THR A 50 -3.89 -9.56 2.41
CA THR A 50 -2.55 -9.95 2.84
C THR A 50 -1.73 -8.79 3.36
N THR A 51 -1.90 -7.60 2.75
CA THR A 51 -1.19 -6.39 3.20
C THR A 51 -1.94 -5.67 4.33
N PHE A 52 -3.24 -5.41 4.16
CA PHE A 52 -3.97 -4.46 5.00
C PHE A 52 -5.04 -5.08 5.91
N GLY A 53 -5.26 -6.40 5.87
CA GLY A 53 -6.33 -7.06 6.61
C GLY A 53 -6.37 -6.70 8.10
N ASN A 54 -5.21 -6.51 8.72
CA ASN A 54 -5.08 -6.19 10.15
C ASN A 54 -5.28 -4.70 10.48
N VAL A 55 -5.12 -3.77 9.53
CA VAL A 55 -5.23 -2.32 9.77
C VAL A 55 -6.48 -1.70 9.13
N LEU A 56 -7.02 -2.32 8.07
CA LEU A 56 -8.09 -1.79 7.24
C LEU A 56 -9.31 -1.35 8.07
N HIS A 57 -9.83 -2.22 8.94
CA HIS A 57 -10.98 -1.90 9.79
C HIS A 57 -10.70 -0.81 10.82
N GLY A 58 -9.46 -0.69 11.27
CA GLY A 58 -9.02 0.38 12.16
C GLY A 58 -9.02 1.75 11.47
N LEU A 59 -8.59 1.79 10.21
CA LEU A 59 -8.59 2.99 9.37
C LEU A 59 -9.99 3.38 8.93
N ALA A 60 -10.83 2.40 8.59
CA ALA A 60 -12.20 2.62 8.15
C ALA A 60 -13.14 3.17 9.24
N LYS A 61 -12.69 3.27 10.50
CA LYS A 61 -13.45 3.97 11.56
C LYS A 61 -13.55 5.47 11.34
N THR A 62 -12.58 6.07 10.65
CA THR A 62 -12.47 7.53 10.46
C THR A 62 -12.30 7.95 9.00
N GLN A 63 -12.04 7.01 8.11
CA GLN A 63 -11.81 7.24 6.69
C GLN A 63 -12.79 6.44 5.83
N GLN A 64 -13.09 6.93 4.64
CA GLN A 64 -13.63 6.10 3.57
C GLN A 64 -12.46 5.37 2.91
N VAL A 65 -12.20 4.14 3.34
CA VAL A 65 -11.10 3.32 2.79
C VAL A 65 -11.51 2.77 1.45
N ILE A 66 -10.67 2.97 0.43
CA ILE A 66 -10.79 2.42 -0.93
C ILE A 66 -9.55 1.54 -1.13
N ALA A 67 -9.71 0.24 -0.88
CA ALA A 67 -8.64 -0.72 -1.07
C ALA A 67 -8.68 -1.28 -2.49
N VAL A 68 -7.54 -1.36 -3.17
CA VAL A 68 -7.45 -1.77 -4.57
C VAL A 68 -6.57 -3.00 -4.75
N GLU A 69 -6.85 -3.77 -5.80
CA GLU A 69 -5.92 -4.81 -6.28
C GLU A 69 -5.36 -4.38 -7.63
N MET A 70 -4.03 -4.30 -7.70
CA MET A 70 -3.30 -3.82 -8.86
C MET A 70 -3.31 -4.86 -10.00
N GLN A 71 -2.92 -4.46 -11.21
CA GLN A 71 -2.85 -5.37 -12.35
C GLN A 71 -2.14 -6.68 -12.00
N ALA A 72 -2.68 -7.80 -12.43
CA ALA A 72 -2.23 -9.17 -12.18
C ALA A 72 -2.40 -9.68 -10.74
N HIS A 73 -2.91 -8.87 -9.79
CA HIS A 73 -3.04 -9.27 -8.38
C HIS A 73 -4.50 -9.58 -8.01
N GLY A 74 -4.67 -10.64 -7.23
CA GLY A 74 -5.96 -11.04 -6.65
C GLY A 74 -7.08 -11.15 -7.68
N HIS A 75 -8.12 -10.32 -7.53
CA HIS A 75 -9.28 -10.27 -8.43
C HIS A 75 -9.01 -9.49 -9.74
N THR A 76 -7.95 -8.67 -9.79
CA THR A 76 -7.62 -7.88 -10.97
C THR A 76 -6.77 -8.70 -11.92
N ALA A 77 -7.34 -9.06 -13.07
CA ALA A 77 -6.63 -9.83 -14.09
C ALA A 77 -5.43 -9.09 -14.68
N ASP A 78 -4.45 -9.84 -15.20
CA ASP A 78 -3.36 -9.26 -16.01
C ASP A 78 -3.89 -8.82 -17.40
N ILE A 79 -3.24 -7.82 -17.94
CA ILE A 79 -3.42 -7.39 -19.35
C ILE A 79 -2.05 -7.35 -20.02
N ASP A 80 -2.01 -7.29 -21.37
CA ASP A 80 -0.75 -7.25 -22.10
C ASP A 80 -0.08 -5.86 -22.02
N ARG A 81 0.40 -5.54 -20.81
CA ARG A 81 1.08 -4.30 -20.45
C ARG A 81 2.10 -4.57 -19.35
N PRO A 82 3.36 -4.10 -19.46
CA PRO A 82 4.33 -4.20 -18.37
C PRO A 82 3.83 -3.46 -17.12
N LEU A 83 4.18 -3.96 -15.92
CA LEU A 83 3.95 -3.23 -14.68
C LEU A 83 4.97 -2.08 -14.54
N SER A 84 4.51 -0.92 -14.13
CA SER A 84 5.35 0.18 -13.66
C SER A 84 4.63 0.97 -12.56
N PHE A 85 5.39 1.58 -11.66
CA PHE A 85 4.82 2.40 -10.58
C PHE A 85 4.11 3.64 -11.11
N GLU A 86 4.59 4.17 -12.23
CA GLU A 86 3.99 5.31 -12.93
C GLU A 86 2.61 4.95 -13.51
N GLN A 87 2.50 3.79 -14.16
CA GLN A 87 1.23 3.33 -14.71
C GLN A 87 0.25 2.97 -13.60
N ASP A 88 0.72 2.33 -12.54
CA ASP A 88 -0.09 2.04 -11.35
C ASP A 88 -0.68 3.35 -10.76
N ALA A 89 0.12 4.40 -10.68
CA ALA A 89 -0.33 5.72 -10.22
C ALA A 89 -1.40 6.32 -11.15
N ASP A 90 -1.23 6.21 -12.47
CA ASP A 90 -2.22 6.68 -13.45
C ASP A 90 -3.52 5.86 -13.38
N ASP A 91 -3.44 4.56 -13.10
CA ASP A 91 -4.61 3.70 -12.92
C ASP A 91 -5.39 4.07 -11.64
N ILE A 92 -4.70 4.36 -10.53
CA ILE A 92 -5.34 4.88 -9.30
C ILE A 92 -6.02 6.23 -9.56
N ALA A 93 -5.38 7.13 -10.30
CA ALA A 93 -5.99 8.42 -10.66
C ALA A 93 -7.24 8.23 -11.54
N ALA A 94 -7.22 7.26 -12.46
CA ALA A 94 -8.39 6.90 -13.26
C ALA A 94 -9.51 6.28 -12.40
N LEU A 95 -9.17 5.45 -11.41
CA LEU A 95 -10.15 4.91 -10.45
C LEU A 95 -10.82 6.03 -9.65
N LEU A 96 -10.06 6.99 -9.14
CA LEU A 96 -10.64 8.13 -8.40
C LEU A 96 -11.60 8.94 -9.27
N ARG A 97 -11.25 9.20 -10.53
CA ARG A 97 -12.18 9.84 -11.49
C ARG A 97 -13.45 9.01 -11.71
N TYR A 98 -13.32 7.69 -11.89
CA TYR A 98 -14.46 6.78 -12.06
C TYR A 98 -15.38 6.79 -10.85
N LEU A 99 -14.83 6.90 -9.63
CA LEU A 99 -15.58 6.99 -8.37
C LEU A 99 -16.07 8.41 -8.05
N HIS A 100 -15.83 9.40 -8.91
CA HIS A 100 -16.17 10.81 -8.70
C HIS A 100 -15.54 11.41 -7.44
N ILE A 101 -14.26 11.07 -7.19
CA ILE A 101 -13.48 11.53 -6.06
C ILE A 101 -12.45 12.54 -6.53
N ASP A 102 -12.61 13.80 -6.12
CA ASP A 102 -11.75 14.92 -6.53
C ASP A 102 -10.43 14.96 -5.75
N LYS A 103 -10.39 14.40 -4.53
CA LYS A 103 -9.20 14.42 -3.68
C LYS A 103 -9.19 13.26 -2.70
N ALA A 104 -8.03 12.62 -2.54
CA ALA A 104 -7.88 11.46 -1.66
C ALA A 104 -6.54 11.46 -0.91
N ASN A 105 -6.53 10.83 0.25
CA ASN A 105 -5.31 10.35 0.90
C ASN A 105 -4.86 9.06 0.21
N ILE A 106 -3.55 8.85 0.07
CA ILE A 106 -2.99 7.65 -0.56
C ILE A 106 -2.06 6.97 0.44
N PHE A 107 -2.29 5.72 0.71
CA PHE A 107 -1.45 4.89 1.58
C PHE A 107 -0.96 3.67 0.81
N GLY A 108 0.33 3.61 0.53
CA GLY A 108 0.97 2.45 -0.07
C GLY A 108 1.96 1.77 0.86
N PHE A 109 2.07 0.47 0.70
CA PHE A 109 3.07 -0.36 1.35
C PHE A 109 3.99 -1.01 0.32
N SER A 110 5.31 -1.00 0.55
CA SER A 110 6.29 -1.67 -0.32
C SER A 110 6.17 -1.17 -1.78
N ASN A 111 5.90 -2.02 -2.76
CA ASN A 111 5.62 -1.62 -4.14
C ASN A 111 4.49 -0.58 -4.24
N GLY A 112 3.43 -0.74 -3.43
CA GLY A 112 2.35 0.24 -3.34
C GLY A 112 2.82 1.60 -2.82
N ALA A 113 3.86 1.64 -1.98
CA ALA A 113 4.45 2.91 -1.52
C ALA A 113 5.29 3.58 -2.61
N SER A 114 5.97 2.81 -3.46
CA SER A 114 6.62 3.35 -4.68
C SER A 114 5.57 3.93 -5.65
N THR A 115 4.43 3.25 -5.81
CA THR A 115 3.27 3.79 -6.55
C THR A 115 2.74 5.07 -5.89
N THR A 116 2.70 5.15 -4.56
CA THR A 116 2.26 6.36 -3.82
C THR A 116 3.18 7.55 -4.07
N LEU A 117 4.50 7.34 -4.13
CA LEU A 117 5.45 8.41 -4.52
C LEU A 117 5.17 8.89 -5.95
N GLN A 118 5.03 7.97 -6.91
CA GLN A 118 4.69 8.32 -8.28
C GLN A 118 3.33 9.02 -8.39
N PHE A 119 2.34 8.61 -7.60
CA PHE A 119 1.05 9.27 -7.56
C PHE A 119 1.17 10.73 -7.11
N ALA A 120 1.90 10.99 -6.03
CA ALA A 120 2.10 12.35 -5.52
C ALA A 120 2.89 13.26 -6.49
N ILE A 121 3.80 12.67 -7.28
CA ILE A 121 4.57 13.39 -8.29
C ILE A 121 3.70 13.72 -9.53
N ARG A 122 2.89 12.75 -9.99
CA ARG A 122 2.17 12.83 -11.27
C ARG A 122 0.78 13.46 -11.15
N HIS A 123 0.16 13.31 -9.98
CA HIS A 123 -1.22 13.75 -9.70
C HIS A 123 -1.31 14.61 -8.42
N PRO A 124 -0.49 15.67 -8.29
CA PRO A 124 -0.44 16.50 -7.08
C PRO A 124 -1.78 17.20 -6.77
N GLU A 125 -2.60 17.48 -7.80
CA GLU A 125 -3.88 18.20 -7.67
C GLU A 125 -4.95 17.37 -6.96
N ILE A 126 -4.93 16.03 -7.10
CA ILE A 126 -5.89 15.12 -6.46
C ILE A 126 -5.30 14.45 -5.20
N THR A 127 -4.02 14.70 -4.90
CA THR A 127 -3.34 14.20 -3.71
C THR A 127 -3.64 15.09 -2.50
N ASN A 128 -4.27 14.53 -1.45
CA ASN A 128 -4.48 15.25 -0.20
C ASN A 128 -3.31 15.05 0.77
N ARG A 129 -3.04 13.81 1.17
CA ARG A 129 -1.93 13.37 2.01
C ARG A 129 -1.40 12.05 1.48
N ILE A 130 -0.15 11.74 1.78
CA ILE A 130 0.43 10.42 1.45
C ILE A 130 0.98 9.73 2.69
N ILE A 131 0.87 8.39 2.70
CA ILE A 131 1.56 7.52 3.65
C ILE A 131 2.42 6.57 2.83
N VAL A 132 3.72 6.69 3.03
CA VAL A 132 4.76 5.95 2.30
C VAL A 132 5.38 4.96 3.28
N ALA A 133 5.02 3.69 3.16
CA ALA A 133 5.39 2.66 4.11
C ALA A 133 6.35 1.63 3.51
N SER A 134 7.53 1.46 4.10
CA SER A 134 8.51 0.41 3.77
C SER A 134 8.96 0.42 2.31
N THR A 135 9.46 1.55 1.81
CA THR A 135 9.96 1.67 0.43
C THR A 135 11.19 2.54 0.32
N PHE A 136 11.76 2.55 -0.86
CA PHE A 136 12.89 3.38 -1.26
C PHE A 136 12.60 4.00 -2.63
N TYR A 137 13.25 5.12 -2.93
CA TYR A 137 13.13 5.80 -4.21
C TYR A 137 14.40 5.72 -5.05
N LYS A 138 15.48 5.11 -4.49
CA LYS A 138 16.75 4.79 -5.18
C LYS A 138 17.16 3.36 -4.88
N LYS A 139 17.83 2.71 -5.84
CA LYS A 139 18.42 1.36 -5.61
C LYS A 139 19.35 1.32 -4.40
N THR A 140 20.14 2.38 -4.20
CA THR A 140 21.06 2.51 -3.08
C THR A 140 20.35 2.72 -1.73
N GLY A 141 19.07 3.01 -1.74
CA GLY A 141 18.25 3.16 -0.54
C GLY A 141 17.78 1.85 0.07
N ALA A 142 17.92 0.75 -0.66
CA ALA A 142 17.65 -0.59 -0.15
C ALA A 142 18.95 -1.29 0.25
N HIS A 143 18.84 -2.25 1.17
CA HIS A 143 19.95 -3.12 1.50
C HIS A 143 20.37 -3.97 0.29
N SER A 144 21.68 -4.23 0.12
CA SER A 144 22.23 -4.97 -1.02
C SER A 144 21.64 -6.38 -1.15
N TRP A 145 21.37 -7.04 -0.03
CA TRP A 145 20.80 -8.38 0.00
C TRP A 145 19.41 -8.46 -0.70
N LEU A 146 18.65 -7.34 -0.72
CA LEU A 146 17.37 -7.31 -1.43
C LEU A 146 17.56 -7.51 -2.93
N TRP A 147 18.55 -6.84 -3.52
CA TRP A 147 18.85 -6.95 -4.95
C TRP A 147 19.42 -8.32 -5.32
N GLU A 148 20.24 -8.90 -4.44
CA GLU A 148 20.74 -10.28 -4.58
C GLU A 148 19.57 -11.28 -4.54
N MET A 149 18.66 -11.11 -3.59
CA MET A 149 17.45 -11.93 -3.48
C MET A 149 16.57 -11.80 -4.74
N MET A 150 16.33 -10.58 -5.22
CA MET A 150 15.52 -10.33 -6.43
C MET A 150 16.15 -10.89 -7.69
N SER A 151 17.48 -10.86 -7.80
CA SER A 151 18.22 -11.42 -8.95
C SER A 151 18.18 -12.94 -8.98
N ASN A 152 18.10 -13.57 -7.82
CA ASN A 152 18.12 -15.04 -7.67
C ASN A 152 16.72 -15.61 -7.35
N SER A 153 15.68 -14.78 -7.34
CA SER A 153 14.35 -15.25 -6.98
C SER A 153 13.80 -16.19 -8.04
N THR A 154 13.16 -17.24 -7.56
CA THR A 154 12.39 -18.18 -8.39
C THR A 154 10.97 -18.24 -7.85
N PHE A 155 10.05 -18.74 -8.67
CA PHE A 155 8.65 -18.87 -8.23
C PHE A 155 8.52 -19.68 -6.94
N GLU A 156 9.36 -20.73 -6.77
CA GLU A 156 9.40 -21.58 -5.58
C GLU A 156 9.84 -20.84 -4.32
N SER A 157 10.53 -19.70 -4.47
CA SER A 157 10.95 -18.85 -3.34
C SER A 157 9.85 -17.91 -2.84
N MET A 158 8.70 -17.86 -3.53
CA MET A 158 7.56 -17.04 -3.11
C MET A 158 6.99 -17.55 -1.77
N PRO A 159 6.72 -16.67 -0.79
CA PRO A 159 6.17 -17.07 0.50
C PRO A 159 4.83 -17.80 0.37
N HIS A 160 4.70 -18.97 0.97
CA HIS A 160 3.49 -19.79 0.92
C HIS A 160 2.21 -19.04 1.30
N PRO A 161 2.20 -18.17 2.36
CA PRO A 161 0.98 -17.42 2.70
C PRO A 161 0.47 -16.52 1.57
N LEU A 162 1.36 -15.97 0.72
CA LEU A 162 0.96 -15.16 -0.44
C LEU A 162 0.42 -16.04 -1.58
N ILE A 163 1.04 -17.20 -1.81
CA ILE A 163 0.56 -18.19 -2.78
C ILE A 163 -0.85 -18.64 -2.42
N ASP A 164 -1.05 -19.05 -1.17
CA ASP A 164 -2.33 -19.57 -0.69
C ASP A 164 -3.43 -18.50 -0.77
N ALA A 165 -3.13 -17.28 -0.33
CA ALA A 165 -4.07 -16.17 -0.39
C ALA A 165 -4.44 -15.78 -1.83
N PHE A 166 -3.50 -15.82 -2.77
CA PHE A 166 -3.81 -15.59 -4.18
C PHE A 166 -4.72 -16.69 -4.73
N LEU A 167 -4.38 -17.96 -4.50
CA LEU A 167 -5.14 -19.10 -5.01
C LEU A 167 -6.54 -19.25 -4.38
N GLU A 168 -6.74 -18.72 -3.17
CA GLU A 168 -8.08 -18.63 -2.56
C GLU A 168 -9.01 -17.67 -3.33
N ILE A 169 -8.45 -16.58 -3.89
CA ILE A 169 -9.16 -15.59 -4.69
C ILE A 169 -9.27 -16.04 -6.15
N ASN A 170 -8.13 -16.44 -6.73
CA ASN A 170 -7.99 -16.82 -8.12
C ASN A 170 -7.28 -18.18 -8.21
N PRO A 171 -8.02 -19.29 -8.45
CA PRO A 171 -7.44 -20.63 -8.45
C PRO A 171 -6.53 -20.94 -9.63
N SER A 172 -6.28 -19.98 -10.53
CA SER A 172 -5.39 -20.15 -11.68
C SER A 172 -3.91 -20.06 -11.28
N ARG A 173 -3.20 -21.18 -11.36
CA ARG A 173 -1.74 -21.19 -11.16
C ARG A 173 -1.00 -20.41 -12.25
N ASP A 174 -1.52 -20.37 -13.47
CA ASP A 174 -0.95 -19.56 -14.55
C ASP A 174 -1.04 -18.06 -14.24
N ALA A 175 -2.17 -17.62 -13.68
CA ALA A 175 -2.33 -16.23 -13.24
C ALA A 175 -1.38 -15.89 -12.08
N LEU A 176 -1.21 -16.80 -11.12
CA LEU A 176 -0.24 -16.64 -10.03
C LEU A 176 1.21 -16.54 -10.54
N HIS A 177 1.61 -17.42 -11.48
CA HIS A 177 2.93 -17.33 -12.13
C HIS A 177 3.09 -16.00 -12.87
N LYS A 178 2.07 -15.55 -13.59
CA LYS A 178 2.09 -14.29 -14.32
C LYS A 178 2.27 -13.11 -13.36
N MET A 179 1.57 -13.07 -12.23
CA MET A 179 1.75 -12.06 -11.19
C MET A 179 3.20 -12.03 -10.70
N TYR A 180 3.76 -13.20 -10.34
CA TYR A 180 5.15 -13.32 -9.89
C TYR A 180 6.14 -12.79 -10.94
N GLU A 181 6.03 -13.23 -12.19
CA GLU A 181 6.90 -12.81 -13.30
C GLU A 181 6.85 -11.28 -13.52
N ARG A 182 5.64 -10.70 -13.47
CA ARG A 182 5.41 -9.26 -13.62
C ARG A 182 6.07 -8.45 -12.51
N ASP A 183 5.90 -8.88 -11.25
CA ASP A 183 6.50 -8.19 -10.10
C ASP A 183 8.03 -8.29 -10.10
N VAL A 184 8.58 -9.47 -10.38
CA VAL A 184 10.03 -9.65 -10.50
C VAL A 184 10.60 -8.78 -11.61
N ALA A 185 9.98 -8.77 -12.79
CA ALA A 185 10.41 -7.95 -13.93
C ALA A 185 10.38 -6.45 -13.58
N ARG A 186 9.32 -5.98 -12.88
CA ARG A 186 9.22 -4.60 -12.40
C ARG A 186 10.37 -4.24 -11.46
N MET A 187 10.67 -5.10 -10.47
CA MET A 187 11.75 -4.86 -9.52
C MET A 187 13.14 -4.93 -10.17
N GLN A 188 13.37 -5.87 -11.07
CA GLN A 188 14.64 -5.97 -11.82
C GLN A 188 14.87 -4.74 -12.71
N SER A 189 13.80 -4.15 -13.25
CA SER A 189 13.84 -2.93 -14.06
C SER A 189 13.66 -1.63 -13.25
N PHE A 190 13.74 -1.70 -11.90
CA PHE A 190 13.58 -0.55 -11.03
C PHE A 190 14.48 0.63 -11.45
N LYS A 191 13.89 1.80 -11.54
CA LYS A 191 14.58 3.05 -11.85
C LYS A 191 14.48 4.00 -10.66
N ASP A 192 15.61 4.64 -10.36
CA ASP A 192 15.65 5.67 -9.33
C ASP A 192 14.71 6.83 -9.69
N ILE A 193 13.97 7.32 -8.72
CA ILE A 193 13.28 8.60 -8.82
C ILE A 193 14.30 9.68 -8.51
N GLN A 194 14.32 10.74 -9.31
CA GLN A 194 15.27 11.83 -9.12
C GLN A 194 14.98 12.63 -7.84
N ASP A 195 16.01 13.11 -7.17
CA ASP A 195 15.88 13.84 -5.90
C ASP A 195 14.97 15.06 -6.04
N GLU A 196 15.03 15.76 -7.16
CA GLU A 196 14.21 16.92 -7.47
C GLU A 196 12.71 16.57 -7.55
N GLN A 197 12.37 15.36 -8.02
CA GLN A 197 10.99 14.88 -8.07
C GLN A 197 10.46 14.58 -6.67
N ILE A 198 11.28 13.98 -5.79
CA ILE A 198 10.93 13.74 -4.39
C ILE A 198 10.77 15.08 -3.64
N GLN A 199 11.68 16.02 -3.84
CA GLN A 199 11.62 17.37 -3.25
C GLN A 199 10.43 18.20 -3.75
N ALA A 200 9.93 17.91 -4.95
CA ALA A 200 8.78 18.57 -5.53
C ALA A 200 7.45 18.15 -4.89
N ILE A 201 7.40 17.05 -4.15
CA ILE A 201 6.19 16.58 -3.44
C ILE A 201 5.78 17.59 -2.39
N LYS A 202 4.56 18.16 -2.54
CA LYS A 202 4.01 19.20 -1.63
C LYS A 202 2.96 18.64 -0.68
N ALA A 203 2.38 17.49 -1.03
CA ALA A 203 1.39 16.84 -0.16
C ALA A 203 2.02 16.50 1.20
N PRO A 204 1.32 16.73 2.32
CA PRO A 204 1.78 16.24 3.61
C PRO A 204 2.02 14.74 3.55
N ALA A 205 3.18 14.30 4.04
CA ALA A 205 3.60 12.91 3.98
C ALA A 205 3.86 12.33 5.38
N LEU A 206 3.45 11.07 5.59
CA LEU A 206 3.92 10.24 6.69
C LEU A 206 4.80 9.13 6.10
N ILE A 207 6.07 9.14 6.46
CA ILE A 207 7.02 8.10 6.05
C ILE A 207 7.15 7.13 7.21
N ILE A 208 6.90 5.83 6.95
CA ILE A 208 6.96 4.76 7.95
C ILE A 208 7.89 3.66 7.45
N SER A 209 8.77 3.18 8.32
CA SER A 209 9.62 2.02 8.05
C SER A 209 9.85 1.22 9.33
N GLY A 210 10.09 -0.08 9.19
CA GLY A 210 10.68 -0.87 10.27
C GLY A 210 12.15 -0.51 10.48
N ASP A 211 12.70 -0.78 11.67
CA ASP A 211 14.14 -0.60 11.93
C ASP A 211 14.98 -1.75 11.33
N MET A 212 14.33 -2.87 10.94
CA MET A 212 14.93 -3.99 10.21
C MET A 212 14.23 -4.22 8.85
N ASP A 213 13.91 -3.14 8.15
CA ASP A 213 13.19 -3.15 6.88
C ASP A 213 14.11 -3.43 5.68
N VAL A 214 13.52 -3.54 4.48
CA VAL A 214 14.26 -3.64 3.21
C VAL A 214 14.94 -2.31 2.82
N ALA A 215 14.33 -1.18 3.18
CA ALA A 215 14.95 0.14 3.04
C ALA A 215 15.89 0.41 4.22
N THR A 216 17.02 1.08 3.94
CA THR A 216 17.91 1.52 5.01
C THR A 216 17.28 2.67 5.79
N ILE A 217 17.59 2.75 7.10
CA ILE A 217 17.12 3.85 7.95
C ILE A 217 17.63 5.20 7.42
N GLU A 218 18.88 5.23 6.96
CA GLU A 218 19.51 6.42 6.39
C GLU A 218 18.73 6.96 5.20
N HIS A 219 18.30 6.08 4.29
CA HIS A 219 17.52 6.45 3.11
C HIS A 219 16.09 6.87 3.48
N THR A 220 15.49 6.20 4.45
CA THR A 220 14.18 6.61 4.99
C THR A 220 14.24 8.00 5.60
N CYS A 221 15.32 8.31 6.35
CA CYS A 221 15.59 9.65 6.88
C CYS A 221 15.90 10.66 5.78
N GLU A 222 16.60 10.27 4.70
CA GLU A 222 16.87 11.13 3.54
C GLU A 222 15.54 11.52 2.85
N MET A 223 14.65 10.57 2.59
CA MET A 223 13.33 10.83 2.02
C MET A 223 12.53 11.82 2.88
N HIS A 224 12.58 11.66 4.20
CA HIS A 224 11.95 12.60 5.13
C HIS A 224 12.55 14.02 5.01
N ARG A 225 13.86 14.16 4.86
CA ARG A 225 14.50 15.47 4.67
C ARG A 225 14.13 16.12 3.33
N PHE A 226 13.90 15.30 2.29
CA PHE A 226 13.60 15.80 0.95
C PHE A 226 12.12 16.22 0.80
N ILE A 227 11.20 15.50 1.41
CA ILE A 227 9.78 15.89 1.41
C ILE A 227 9.54 16.89 2.56
N SER A 228 9.57 18.17 2.24
CA SER A 228 9.60 19.27 3.22
C SER A 228 8.42 19.26 4.20
N ASN A 229 7.25 18.74 3.78
CA ASN A 229 6.06 18.63 4.63
C ASN A 229 5.83 17.17 5.03
N SER A 230 6.83 16.55 5.67
CA SER A 230 6.71 15.15 6.08
C SER A 230 6.88 14.93 7.58
N ARG A 231 6.40 13.80 8.04
CA ARG A 231 6.62 13.22 9.36
C ARG A 231 7.27 11.85 9.17
N LEU A 232 8.06 11.45 10.15
CA LEU A 232 8.82 10.19 10.13
C LEU A 232 8.43 9.32 11.32
N ALA A 233 8.21 8.03 11.07
CA ALA A 233 8.07 7.00 12.09
C ALA A 233 8.96 5.82 11.75
N ILE A 234 9.98 5.56 12.55
CA ILE A 234 10.74 4.30 12.53
C ILE A 234 10.19 3.42 13.64
N ILE A 235 9.70 2.26 13.29
CA ILE A 235 8.97 1.36 14.20
C ILE A 235 9.79 0.07 14.36
N PRO A 236 9.95 -0.48 15.59
CA PRO A 236 10.64 -1.75 15.75
C PRO A 236 9.97 -2.87 14.94
N GLY A 237 10.77 -3.61 14.15
CA GLY A 237 10.30 -4.76 13.37
C GLY A 237 10.78 -4.75 11.93
N GLY A 238 10.44 -5.82 11.22
CA GLY A 238 10.79 -6.03 9.80
C GLY A 238 9.78 -5.43 8.84
N HIS A 239 9.90 -5.86 7.57
CA HIS A 239 9.11 -5.36 6.43
C HIS A 239 7.61 -5.64 6.59
N GLY A 240 6.84 -4.64 6.97
CA GLY A 240 5.38 -4.73 7.14
C GLY A 240 4.90 -5.31 8.48
N GLU A 241 5.78 -5.64 9.43
CA GLU A 241 5.40 -6.18 10.75
C GLU A 241 4.48 -5.22 11.51
N TYR A 242 4.72 -3.94 11.40
CA TYR A 242 3.95 -2.89 12.08
C TYR A 242 2.50 -2.72 11.55
N ILE A 243 2.20 -3.21 10.34
CA ILE A 243 0.82 -3.28 9.81
C ILE A 243 0.25 -4.71 9.87
N GLY A 244 1.05 -5.70 10.30
CA GLY A 244 0.65 -7.10 10.34
C GLY A 244 0.46 -7.70 8.94
N GLU A 245 1.39 -7.39 8.02
CA GLU A 245 1.45 -8.05 6.72
C GLU A 245 1.53 -9.58 6.93
N ILE A 246 0.89 -10.36 6.05
CA ILE A 246 0.63 -11.79 6.31
C ILE A 246 1.89 -12.65 6.52
N THR A 247 3.02 -12.24 5.95
CA THR A 247 4.30 -12.98 6.06
C THR A 247 5.08 -12.66 7.34
N THR A 248 4.56 -11.72 8.16
CA THR A 248 5.26 -11.21 9.35
C THR A 248 4.67 -11.73 10.66
N PRO A 249 5.42 -11.65 11.78
CA PRO A 249 4.87 -11.90 13.11
C PRO A 249 3.65 -11.01 13.40
N GLN A 250 2.59 -11.59 13.96
CA GLN A 250 1.33 -10.89 14.20
C GLN A 250 1.33 -10.27 15.61
N ASN A 251 1.79 -9.01 15.73
CA ASN A 251 1.83 -8.25 16.98
C ASN A 251 0.65 -7.26 17.04
N SER A 252 -0.45 -7.67 17.67
CA SER A 252 -1.68 -6.85 17.75
C SER A 252 -1.48 -5.49 18.44
N THR A 253 -0.56 -5.39 19.40
CA THR A 253 -0.26 -4.12 20.09
C THR A 253 0.47 -3.17 19.15
N LEU A 254 1.46 -3.66 18.41
CA LEU A 254 2.21 -2.87 17.44
C LEU A 254 1.30 -2.40 16.31
N ILE A 255 0.47 -3.28 15.76
CA ILE A 255 -0.52 -2.98 14.73
C ILE A 255 -1.50 -1.88 15.21
N ALA A 256 -2.03 -2.00 16.43
CA ALA A 256 -2.93 -0.99 17.00
C ALA A 256 -2.25 0.38 17.19
N ALA A 257 -0.98 0.39 17.62
CA ALA A 257 -0.19 1.60 17.75
C ALA A 257 0.03 2.27 16.38
N THR A 258 0.36 1.48 15.35
CA THR A 258 0.54 1.97 13.97
C THR A 258 -0.75 2.58 13.42
N VAL A 259 -1.89 1.91 13.61
CA VAL A 259 -3.22 2.47 13.23
C VAL A 259 -3.46 3.82 13.91
N SER A 260 -3.07 3.94 15.19
CA SER A 260 -3.21 5.20 15.94
C SER A 260 -2.31 6.31 15.38
N ILE A 261 -1.07 6.00 15.02
CA ILE A 261 -0.13 6.94 14.37
C ILE A 261 -0.70 7.42 13.04
N ILE A 262 -1.17 6.50 12.19
CA ILE A 262 -1.74 6.80 10.89
C ILE A 262 -2.99 7.68 11.02
N ASN A 263 -3.94 7.29 11.89
CA ASN A 263 -5.15 8.07 12.11
C ASN A 263 -4.83 9.46 12.71
N GLY A 264 -3.84 9.57 13.59
CA GLY A 264 -3.35 10.84 14.12
C GLY A 264 -2.86 11.76 13.00
N PHE A 265 -2.06 11.23 12.06
CA PHE A 265 -1.58 11.99 10.90
C PHE A 265 -2.71 12.39 9.95
N LEU A 266 -3.62 11.47 9.62
CA LEU A 266 -4.71 11.71 8.66
C LEU A 266 -5.72 12.74 9.18
N ASN A 267 -5.95 12.80 10.49
CA ASN A 267 -6.95 13.67 11.12
C ASN A 267 -6.36 15.00 11.63
N THR A 268 -5.05 15.23 11.48
CA THR A 268 -4.44 16.52 11.86
C THR A 268 -4.91 17.63 10.94
N THR A 269 -5.40 18.75 11.50
CA THR A 269 -5.88 19.90 10.73
C THR A 269 -4.75 20.74 10.13
N GLU A 270 -3.56 20.71 10.72
CA GLU A 270 -2.35 21.39 10.22
C GLU A 270 -1.14 20.45 10.32
N VAL A 271 -0.48 20.22 9.18
CA VAL A 271 0.88 19.68 9.15
C VAL A 271 1.80 20.88 8.90
N LYS A 272 2.43 21.37 9.97
CA LYS A 272 3.45 22.45 9.88
C LYS A 272 4.76 21.85 9.40
#